data_b79dc47fd61cfec5be74f58f4b6e7bad
#
_entry.id   b79dc47fd61cfec5be74f58f4b6e7bad
#
_cell.length_a   1.000
_cell.length_b   1.000
_cell.length_c   1.000
_cell.angle_alpha   90.00
_cell.angle_beta   90.00
_cell.angle_gamma   90.00
#
_symmetry.space_group_name_H-M   'P 1'
#
loop_
_entity.id
_entity.type
_entity.pdbx_description
1 polymer ?
#
loop_
_entity_poly.entity_id
_entity_poly.type
_entity_poly.pdbx_seq_one_letter_code
_entity_poly.pdbx_strand_id
1 'polypeptide(L)'
;MKTYGQFCSIARALDLLGERWTLLIVRELLCGSRRFGEVQRGIPRISRTMLAARLRELVEARAIERLEGKEGPEYRLTPAGEELASVVRELGTWGQRWLARDLEGSELDARPLIWDIHRRVRREALPDKPLVVCIELTDVRGGARHHYLLLRHSEVSVCAVNPGFPEELHLRADRRTLIGWWRGDLTFRQAVAAGLLLEGRREYVRAFPTWFERYLLAAVRPAAAAPAPRLARMSR
;
A
#
# COMPACT_ATOMS: atom_id res chain seq x y z
N MET A 1 -24.07 -13.37 -6.17
CA MET A 1 -22.72 -14.04 -6.26
C MET A 1 -22.85 -15.30 -7.08
N LYS A 2 -21.90 -15.56 -7.99
CA LYS A 2 -21.85 -16.87 -8.67
C LYS A 2 -21.17 -17.85 -7.73
N THR A 3 -21.82 -19.02 -7.46
CA THR A 3 -21.24 -20.06 -6.62
C THR A 3 -20.57 -21.14 -7.45
N TYR A 4 -19.50 -21.70 -6.91
CA TYR A 4 -18.85 -22.88 -7.51
C TYR A 4 -19.71 -24.15 -7.37
N GLY A 5 -20.72 -24.14 -6.49
CA GLY A 5 -21.62 -25.27 -6.26
C GLY A 5 -20.90 -26.52 -5.71
N GLN A 6 -19.80 -26.34 -4.98
CA GLN A 6 -19.00 -27.43 -4.43
C GLN A 6 -19.05 -27.44 -2.89
N PHE A 7 -19.01 -28.63 -2.29
CA PHE A 7 -18.93 -28.78 -0.83
C PHE A 7 -17.55 -28.41 -0.26
N CYS A 8 -16.53 -28.33 -1.11
CA CYS A 8 -15.15 -28.01 -0.74
C CYS A 8 -15.09 -26.65 -0.03
N SER A 9 -14.48 -26.60 1.15
CA SER A 9 -14.35 -25.37 1.93
C SER A 9 -13.55 -24.29 1.20
N ILE A 10 -12.60 -24.67 0.34
CA ILE A 10 -11.86 -23.73 -0.49
C ILE A 10 -12.81 -23.09 -1.53
N ALA A 11 -13.63 -23.91 -2.22
CA ALA A 11 -14.59 -23.38 -3.19
C ALA A 11 -15.59 -22.42 -2.52
N ARG A 12 -16.11 -22.79 -1.36
CA ARG A 12 -17.02 -21.93 -0.57
C ARG A 12 -16.36 -20.62 -0.12
N ALA A 13 -15.09 -20.66 0.28
CA ALA A 13 -14.34 -19.44 0.61
C ALA A 13 -14.13 -18.57 -0.65
N LEU A 14 -13.85 -19.18 -1.80
CA LEU A 14 -13.66 -18.47 -3.05
C LEU A 14 -14.96 -17.88 -3.62
N ASP A 15 -16.15 -18.39 -3.25
CA ASP A 15 -17.42 -17.74 -3.59
C ASP A 15 -17.46 -16.29 -3.09
N LEU A 16 -16.81 -15.98 -1.95
CA LEU A 16 -16.65 -14.63 -1.42
C LEU A 16 -15.30 -14.00 -1.81
N LEU A 17 -14.20 -14.67 -1.46
CA LEU A 17 -12.85 -14.12 -1.52
C LEU A 17 -12.26 -14.14 -2.94
N GLY A 18 -12.77 -14.98 -3.83
CA GLY A 18 -12.36 -15.07 -5.24
C GLY A 18 -12.82 -13.88 -6.09
N GLU A 19 -13.76 -13.11 -5.59
CA GLU A 19 -14.23 -11.92 -6.27
C GLU A 19 -13.14 -10.84 -6.32
N ARG A 20 -12.98 -10.24 -7.51
CA ARG A 20 -11.98 -9.20 -7.72
C ARG A 20 -12.11 -8.07 -6.69
N TRP A 21 -11.02 -7.64 -6.13
CA TRP A 21 -10.85 -6.60 -5.12
C TRP A 21 -11.07 -7.04 -3.67
N THR A 22 -11.80 -8.13 -3.40
CA THR A 22 -12.19 -8.51 -2.03
C THR A 22 -10.99 -8.67 -1.11
N LEU A 23 -10.00 -9.50 -1.48
CA LEU A 23 -8.78 -9.67 -0.67
C LEU A 23 -7.93 -8.40 -0.55
N LEU A 24 -7.99 -7.51 -1.55
CA LEU A 24 -7.30 -6.22 -1.45
C LEU A 24 -8.01 -5.27 -0.47
N ILE A 25 -9.34 -5.33 -0.36
CA ILE A 25 -10.09 -4.58 0.66
C ILE A 25 -9.74 -5.11 2.05
N VAL A 26 -9.75 -6.44 2.23
CA VAL A 26 -9.33 -7.08 3.51
C VAL A 26 -7.91 -6.64 3.88
N ARG A 27 -6.97 -6.64 2.92
CA ARG A 27 -5.60 -6.14 3.14
C ARG A 27 -5.59 -4.69 3.64
N GLU A 28 -6.40 -3.80 3.05
CA GLU A 28 -6.47 -2.40 3.47
C GLU A 28 -6.96 -2.28 4.92
N LEU A 29 -7.98 -3.05 5.29
CA LEU A 29 -8.50 -3.08 6.66
C LEU A 29 -7.46 -3.64 7.64
N LEU A 30 -6.75 -4.71 7.28
CA LEU A 30 -5.62 -5.26 8.05
C LEU A 30 -4.48 -4.24 8.23
N CYS A 31 -4.27 -3.37 7.25
CA CYS A 31 -3.30 -2.28 7.32
C CYS A 31 -3.81 -1.03 8.08
N GLY A 32 -4.98 -1.10 8.71
CA GLY A 32 -5.51 -0.04 9.57
C GLY A 32 -6.46 0.94 8.90
N SER A 33 -6.74 0.83 7.59
CA SER A 33 -7.81 1.61 6.96
C SER A 33 -9.14 1.29 7.62
N ARG A 34 -9.94 2.32 7.89
CA ARG A 34 -11.26 2.17 8.55
C ARG A 34 -12.38 2.78 7.73
N ARG A 35 -12.10 3.78 6.91
CA ARG A 35 -13.09 4.55 6.17
C ARG A 35 -13.06 4.20 4.69
N PHE A 36 -14.21 4.37 4.04
CA PHE A 36 -14.36 4.13 2.60
C PHE A 36 -13.26 4.82 1.78
N GLY A 37 -13.00 6.12 2.08
CA GLY A 37 -11.99 6.89 1.36
C GLY A 37 -10.55 6.39 1.59
N GLU A 38 -10.24 5.88 2.78
CA GLU A 38 -8.93 5.30 3.10
C GLU A 38 -8.69 4.01 2.33
N VAL A 39 -9.68 3.10 2.34
CA VAL A 39 -9.62 1.87 1.56
C VAL A 39 -9.44 2.19 0.08
N GLN A 40 -10.19 3.18 -0.46
CA GLN A 40 -10.08 3.57 -1.86
C GLN A 40 -8.70 4.15 -2.20
N ARG A 41 -8.03 4.88 -1.29
CA ARG A 41 -6.67 5.39 -1.51
C ARG A 41 -5.65 4.26 -1.66
N GLY A 42 -5.80 3.17 -0.89
CA GLY A 42 -4.93 2.00 -0.99
C GLY A 42 -5.16 1.16 -2.24
N ILE A 43 -6.34 1.23 -2.84
CA ILE A 43 -6.72 0.52 -4.07
C ILE A 43 -7.38 1.48 -5.09
N PRO A 44 -6.68 2.52 -5.57
CA PRO A 44 -7.28 3.67 -6.27
C PRO A 44 -7.94 3.33 -7.63
N ARG A 45 -7.75 2.11 -8.13
CA ARG A 45 -8.33 1.64 -9.40
C ARG A 45 -9.71 0.98 -9.23
N ILE A 46 -10.16 0.75 -8.01
CA ILE A 46 -11.53 0.26 -7.77
C ILE A 46 -12.52 1.41 -7.97
N SER A 47 -13.62 1.16 -8.67
CA SER A 47 -14.71 2.14 -8.72
C SER A 47 -15.41 2.25 -7.37
N ARG A 48 -15.98 3.43 -7.07
CA ARG A 48 -16.75 3.64 -5.82
C ARG A 48 -17.92 2.66 -5.69
N THR A 49 -18.62 2.40 -6.79
CA THR A 49 -19.72 1.43 -6.82
C THR A 49 -19.25 0.01 -6.49
N MET A 50 -18.14 -0.41 -7.08
CA MET A 50 -17.58 -1.73 -6.82
C MET A 50 -17.07 -1.86 -5.38
N LEU A 51 -16.39 -0.84 -4.86
CA LEU A 51 -15.96 -0.83 -3.46
C LEU A 51 -17.14 -0.94 -2.50
N ALA A 52 -18.22 -0.16 -2.75
CA ALA A 52 -19.43 -0.22 -1.93
C ALA A 52 -20.10 -1.61 -1.99
N ALA A 53 -20.13 -2.24 -3.17
CA ALA A 53 -20.67 -3.59 -3.33
C ALA A 53 -19.85 -4.62 -2.53
N ARG A 54 -18.52 -4.61 -2.68
CA ARG A 54 -17.64 -5.55 -1.97
C ARG A 54 -17.66 -5.36 -0.45
N LEU A 55 -17.74 -4.12 0.03
CA LEU A 55 -17.89 -3.86 1.47
C LEU A 55 -19.21 -4.43 2.02
N ARG A 56 -20.32 -4.29 1.27
CA ARG A 56 -21.60 -4.90 1.68
C ARG A 56 -21.52 -6.43 1.75
N GLU A 57 -20.97 -7.08 0.72
CA GLU A 57 -20.79 -8.52 0.67
C GLU A 57 -19.95 -9.03 1.85
N LEU A 58 -18.87 -8.31 2.20
CA LEU A 58 -18.05 -8.64 3.36
C LEU A 58 -18.80 -8.47 4.70
N VAL A 59 -19.69 -7.47 4.82
CA VAL A 59 -20.55 -7.29 5.99
C VAL A 59 -21.57 -8.40 6.08
N GLU A 60 -22.25 -8.76 4.98
CA GLU A 60 -23.22 -9.85 4.90
C GLU A 60 -22.56 -11.19 5.27
N ALA A 61 -21.32 -11.41 4.83
CA ALA A 61 -20.52 -12.59 5.19
C ALA A 61 -19.95 -12.53 6.62
N ARG A 62 -20.20 -11.46 7.37
CA ARG A 62 -19.67 -11.24 8.73
C ARG A 62 -18.14 -11.27 8.83
N ALA A 63 -17.44 -11.03 7.73
CA ALA A 63 -15.99 -10.86 7.72
C ALA A 63 -15.58 -9.46 8.20
N ILE A 64 -16.45 -8.47 7.99
CA ILE A 64 -16.29 -7.11 8.51
C ILE A 64 -17.60 -6.64 9.14
N GLU A 65 -17.50 -5.63 9.99
CA GLU A 65 -18.64 -4.89 10.53
C GLU A 65 -18.60 -3.43 10.07
N ARG A 66 -19.77 -2.83 9.91
CA ARG A 66 -19.94 -1.41 9.64
C ARG A 66 -20.46 -0.73 10.90
N LEU A 67 -19.72 0.26 11.37
CA LEU A 67 -20.02 1.03 12.57
C LEU A 67 -20.27 2.49 12.20
N GLU A 68 -21.13 3.16 12.95
CA GLU A 68 -21.29 4.60 12.80
C GLU A 68 -20.20 5.31 13.62
N GLY A 69 -19.27 5.98 12.91
CA GLY A 69 -18.20 6.77 13.51
C GLY A 69 -18.54 8.27 13.51
N LYS A 70 -17.77 9.06 14.24
CA LYS A 70 -17.97 10.53 14.36
C LYS A 70 -17.94 11.27 13.02
N GLU A 71 -17.18 10.77 12.06
CA GLU A 71 -16.98 11.40 10.75
C GLU A 71 -17.56 10.53 9.62
N GLY A 72 -18.57 9.70 9.93
CA GLY A 72 -19.24 8.80 9.00
C GLY A 72 -18.89 7.33 9.21
N PRO A 73 -19.37 6.44 8.34
CA PRO A 73 -19.25 5.00 8.52
C PRO A 73 -17.80 4.53 8.57
N GLU A 74 -17.51 3.65 9.54
CA GLU A 74 -16.25 2.93 9.67
C GLU A 74 -16.46 1.44 9.42
N TYR A 75 -15.45 0.80 8.86
CA TYR A 75 -15.40 -0.64 8.62
C TYR A 75 -14.29 -1.26 9.45
N ARG A 76 -14.61 -2.34 10.16
CA ARG A 76 -13.64 -3.08 10.97
C ARG A 76 -13.72 -4.56 10.66
N LEU A 77 -12.59 -5.24 10.77
CA LEU A 77 -12.58 -6.70 10.71
C LEU A 77 -13.25 -7.26 11.94
N THR A 78 -14.07 -8.31 11.75
CA THR A 78 -14.53 -9.18 12.82
C THR A 78 -13.42 -10.19 13.16
N PRO A 79 -13.56 -11.01 14.22
CA PRO A 79 -12.62 -12.10 14.46
C PRO A 79 -12.42 -13.01 13.24
N ALA A 80 -13.51 -13.33 12.51
CA ALA A 80 -13.43 -14.10 11.27
C ALA A 80 -12.67 -13.36 10.15
N GLY A 81 -12.82 -12.04 10.07
CA GLY A 81 -12.06 -11.20 9.13
C GLY A 81 -10.59 -11.09 9.51
N GLU A 82 -10.27 -11.04 10.80
CA GLU A 82 -8.87 -11.00 11.28
C GLU A 82 -8.12 -12.29 10.95
N GLU A 83 -8.77 -13.45 10.98
CA GLU A 83 -8.17 -14.72 10.56
C GLU A 83 -7.74 -14.72 9.09
N LEU A 84 -8.34 -13.89 8.23
CA LEU A 84 -7.91 -13.72 6.84
C LEU A 84 -6.50 -13.11 6.71
N ALA A 85 -5.92 -12.58 7.80
CA ALA A 85 -4.56 -12.05 7.79
C ALA A 85 -3.54 -13.11 7.35
N SER A 86 -3.73 -14.37 7.75
CA SER A 86 -2.87 -15.49 7.32
C SER A 86 -3.01 -15.74 5.82
N VAL A 87 -4.22 -15.78 5.29
CA VAL A 87 -4.51 -15.99 3.87
C VAL A 87 -3.89 -14.89 3.02
N VAL A 88 -4.09 -13.63 3.38
CA VAL A 88 -3.53 -12.46 2.68
C VAL A 88 -2.00 -12.50 2.71
N ARG A 89 -1.39 -12.86 3.85
CA ARG A 89 0.06 -12.97 4.01
C ARG A 89 0.63 -14.08 3.14
N GLU A 90 0.06 -15.27 3.17
CA GLU A 90 0.54 -16.42 2.39
C GLU A 90 0.39 -16.16 0.88
N LEU A 91 -0.75 -15.62 0.46
CA LEU A 91 -0.96 -15.24 -0.94
C LEU A 91 0.06 -14.19 -1.39
N GLY A 92 0.29 -13.17 -0.56
CA GLY A 92 1.28 -12.14 -0.84
C GLY A 92 2.72 -12.70 -0.87
N THR A 93 3.05 -13.60 0.05
CA THR A 93 4.34 -14.29 0.11
C THR A 93 4.57 -15.12 -1.16
N TRP A 94 3.57 -15.87 -1.59
CA TRP A 94 3.63 -16.62 -2.84
C TRP A 94 3.83 -15.69 -4.03
N GLY A 95 3.04 -14.62 -4.11
CA GLY A 95 3.16 -13.63 -5.19
C GLY A 95 4.54 -12.97 -5.23
N GLN A 96 5.10 -12.61 -4.04
CA GLN A 96 6.43 -12.00 -3.93
C GLN A 96 7.55 -12.97 -4.34
N ARG A 97 7.37 -14.27 -4.12
CA ARG A 97 8.36 -15.30 -4.47
C ARG A 97 8.35 -15.69 -5.94
N TRP A 98 7.17 -15.81 -6.53
CA TRP A 98 7.00 -16.54 -7.80
C TRP A 98 6.55 -15.68 -8.97
N LEU A 99 5.98 -14.49 -8.72
CA LEU A 99 5.58 -13.58 -9.79
C LEU A 99 6.72 -12.64 -10.20
N ALA A 100 6.71 -12.23 -11.48
CA ALA A 100 7.70 -11.30 -12.01
C ALA A 100 7.74 -9.99 -11.19
N ARG A 101 8.94 -9.50 -10.92
CA ARG A 101 9.17 -8.25 -10.19
C ARG A 101 9.24 -7.02 -11.09
N ASP A 102 9.36 -7.23 -12.39
CA ASP A 102 9.38 -6.15 -13.37
C ASP A 102 8.00 -5.51 -13.45
N LEU A 103 7.89 -4.33 -12.84
CA LEU A 103 6.65 -3.57 -12.83
C LEU A 103 6.49 -2.81 -14.14
N GLU A 104 5.30 -2.84 -14.71
CA GLU A 104 4.99 -2.16 -15.97
C GLU A 104 3.66 -1.40 -15.90
N GLY A 105 3.59 -0.33 -16.67
CA GLY A 105 2.35 0.41 -16.91
C GLY A 105 1.63 0.82 -15.62
N SER A 106 0.46 0.25 -15.39
CA SER A 106 -0.40 0.59 -14.25
C SER A 106 0.11 0.10 -12.89
N GLU A 107 1.09 -0.79 -12.86
CA GLU A 107 1.72 -1.24 -11.61
C GLU A 107 2.67 -0.19 -11.03
N LEU A 108 3.08 0.78 -11.87
CA LEU A 108 3.87 1.96 -11.48
C LEU A 108 2.99 3.12 -10.95
N ASP A 109 1.75 2.88 -10.54
CA ASP A 109 0.91 3.90 -9.90
C ASP A 109 1.51 4.27 -8.53
N ALA A 110 1.91 5.53 -8.39
CA ALA A 110 2.51 6.01 -7.15
C ALA A 110 1.51 6.20 -6.01
N ARG A 111 0.21 6.34 -6.30
CA ARG A 111 -0.80 6.63 -5.26
C ARG A 111 -0.88 5.58 -4.16
N PRO A 112 -0.96 4.27 -4.45
CA PRO A 112 -0.93 3.25 -3.39
C PRO A 112 0.42 3.19 -2.69
N LEU A 113 1.54 3.49 -3.37
CA LEU A 113 2.85 3.54 -2.75
C LEU A 113 2.94 4.66 -1.71
N ILE A 114 2.58 5.89 -2.09
CA ILE A 114 2.60 7.05 -1.18
C ILE A 114 1.67 6.83 0.01
N TRP A 115 0.50 6.23 -0.24
CA TRP A 115 -0.43 5.85 0.81
C TRP A 115 0.14 4.80 1.76
N ASP A 116 0.86 3.79 1.24
CA ASP A 116 1.50 2.76 2.06
C ASP A 116 2.70 3.31 2.86
N ILE A 117 3.50 4.21 2.27
CA ILE A 117 4.58 4.92 2.97
C ILE A 117 4.02 5.72 4.15
N HIS A 118 2.97 6.50 3.90
CA HIS A 118 2.32 7.34 4.89
C HIS A 118 1.88 6.57 6.15
N ARG A 119 1.18 5.45 5.98
CA ARG A 119 0.63 4.67 7.11
C ARG A 119 1.66 3.84 7.86
N ARG A 120 2.89 3.72 7.33
CA ARG A 120 3.99 2.96 7.94
C ARG A 120 5.06 3.84 8.57
N VAL A 121 4.75 5.10 8.80
CA VAL A 121 5.64 5.98 9.54
C VAL A 121 5.65 5.60 11.01
N ARG A 122 6.83 5.32 11.53
CA ARG A 122 7.08 5.13 12.97
C ARG A 122 7.13 6.49 13.64
N ARG A 123 6.02 6.90 14.23
CA ARG A 123 5.87 8.25 14.81
C ARG A 123 6.86 8.50 15.92
N GLU A 124 7.19 7.48 16.70
CA GLU A 124 8.17 7.53 17.78
C GLU A 124 9.61 7.76 17.31
N ALA A 125 9.90 7.48 16.05
CA ALA A 125 11.21 7.71 15.45
C ALA A 125 11.34 9.09 14.78
N LEU A 126 10.28 9.87 14.73
CA LEU A 126 10.27 11.20 14.13
C LEU A 126 10.96 12.22 15.06
N PRO A 127 11.52 13.32 14.52
CA PRO A 127 11.98 14.43 15.33
C PRO A 127 10.78 15.17 15.96
N ASP A 128 11.02 15.87 17.08
CA ASP A 128 9.97 16.56 17.84
C ASP A 128 9.26 17.66 17.03
N LYS A 129 9.98 18.30 16.12
CA LYS A 129 9.43 19.36 15.26
C LYS A 129 8.71 18.76 14.05
N PRO A 130 7.53 19.30 13.70
CA PRO A 130 6.89 18.96 12.45
C PRO A 130 7.83 19.20 11.28
N LEU A 131 7.86 18.24 10.34
CA LEU A 131 8.66 18.40 9.12
C LEU A 131 7.89 17.93 7.89
N VAL A 132 8.23 18.52 6.76
CA VAL A 132 7.70 18.11 5.45
C VAL A 132 8.77 17.39 4.67
N VAL A 133 8.41 16.22 4.14
CA VAL A 133 9.17 15.51 3.12
C VAL A 133 8.46 15.72 1.79
N CYS A 134 9.12 16.38 0.85
CA CYS A 134 8.70 16.42 -0.55
C CYS A 134 9.18 15.15 -1.26
N ILE A 135 8.29 14.41 -1.88
CA ILE A 135 8.60 13.25 -2.74
C ILE A 135 8.35 13.68 -4.19
N GLU A 136 9.40 13.82 -4.96
CA GLU A 136 9.35 14.17 -6.38
C GLU A 136 9.56 12.91 -7.24
N LEU A 137 8.57 12.60 -8.09
CA LEU A 137 8.64 11.50 -9.05
C LEU A 137 9.19 12.01 -10.37
N THR A 138 10.45 11.67 -10.70
CA THR A 138 11.19 12.24 -11.83
C THR A 138 10.66 11.82 -13.20
N ASP A 139 9.97 10.68 -13.27
CA ASP A 139 9.36 10.11 -14.47
C ASP A 139 7.86 10.47 -14.63
N VAL A 140 7.34 11.40 -13.82
CA VAL A 140 5.95 11.88 -13.87
C VAL A 140 5.91 13.37 -14.20
N ARG A 141 4.90 13.82 -14.94
CA ARG A 141 4.68 15.22 -15.30
C ARG A 141 3.42 15.78 -14.63
N GLY A 142 3.36 17.09 -14.46
CA GLY A 142 2.19 17.79 -13.92
C GLY A 142 2.02 17.61 -12.41
N GLY A 143 0.82 17.84 -11.89
CA GLY A 143 0.53 17.86 -10.44
C GLY A 143 0.75 16.54 -9.71
N ALA A 144 0.79 15.41 -10.42
CA ALA A 144 1.11 14.10 -9.83
C ALA A 144 2.61 13.87 -9.60
N ARG A 145 3.47 14.82 -9.96
CA ARG A 145 4.93 14.75 -9.78
C ARG A 145 5.35 14.87 -8.33
N HIS A 146 4.68 15.71 -7.55
CA HIS A 146 5.05 16.02 -6.19
C HIS A 146 3.99 15.49 -5.21
N HIS A 147 4.48 14.91 -4.12
CA HIS A 147 3.68 14.49 -2.97
C HIS A 147 4.38 14.99 -1.71
N TYR A 148 3.60 15.45 -0.74
CA TYR A 148 4.14 15.98 0.50
C TYR A 148 3.67 15.13 1.67
N LEU A 149 4.63 14.64 2.47
CA LEU A 149 4.34 13.99 3.73
C LEU A 149 4.58 15.00 4.84
N LEU A 150 3.53 15.39 5.55
CA LEU A 150 3.66 16.13 6.79
C LEU A 150 3.79 15.13 7.93
N LEU A 151 4.96 15.11 8.56
CA LEU A 151 5.32 14.17 9.62
C LEU A 151 5.27 14.86 10.98
N ARG A 152 4.43 14.34 11.88
CA ARG A 152 4.28 14.77 13.29
C ARG A 152 4.10 13.54 14.16
N HIS A 153 4.49 13.60 15.42
CA HIS A 153 4.20 12.55 16.41
C HIS A 153 2.69 12.29 16.57
N SER A 154 1.87 13.35 16.50
CA SER A 154 0.42 13.24 16.65
C SER A 154 -0.26 12.67 15.43
N GLU A 155 0.24 13.01 14.22
CA GLU A 155 -0.41 12.70 12.96
C GLU A 155 0.58 12.73 11.81
N VAL A 156 0.37 11.86 10.84
CA VAL A 156 1.05 11.89 9.54
C VAL A 156 0.00 12.15 8.46
N SER A 157 0.29 13.06 7.53
CA SER A 157 -0.66 13.41 6.47
C SER A 157 0.00 13.39 5.09
N VAL A 158 -0.76 13.01 4.06
CA VAL A 158 -0.36 13.12 2.65
C VAL A 158 -1.07 14.32 2.03
N CYS A 159 -0.30 15.24 1.47
CA CYS A 159 -0.83 16.42 0.81
C CYS A 159 -0.39 16.47 -0.67
N ALA A 160 -1.27 16.98 -1.53
CA ALA A 160 -0.97 17.19 -2.95
C ALA A 160 -0.17 18.48 -3.20
N VAL A 161 -0.19 19.41 -2.23
CA VAL A 161 0.56 20.66 -2.22
C VAL A 161 1.28 20.80 -0.89
N ASN A 162 2.33 21.62 -0.85
CA ASN A 162 3.04 21.88 0.41
C ASN A 162 2.05 22.42 1.46
N PRO A 163 1.96 21.79 2.64
CA PRO A 163 1.01 22.16 3.70
C PRO A 163 1.40 23.45 4.46
N GLY A 164 2.35 24.23 3.95
CA GLY A 164 2.77 25.51 4.55
C GLY A 164 3.87 25.40 5.59
N PHE A 165 4.53 24.26 5.71
CA PHE A 165 5.69 24.06 6.57
C PHE A 165 6.98 24.01 5.73
N PRO A 166 8.15 24.31 6.34
CA PRO A 166 9.44 24.15 5.66
C PRO A 166 9.64 22.72 5.15
N GLU A 167 10.09 22.59 3.91
CA GLU A 167 10.54 21.33 3.36
C GLU A 167 11.93 21.01 3.93
N GLU A 168 11.98 20.07 4.85
CA GLU A 168 13.23 19.68 5.51
C GLU A 168 13.96 18.57 4.76
N LEU A 169 13.23 17.81 3.95
CA LEU A 169 13.75 16.76 3.10
C LEU A 169 13.09 16.79 1.71
N HIS A 170 13.90 16.59 0.68
CA HIS A 170 13.46 16.41 -0.69
C HIS A 170 13.98 15.07 -1.20
N LEU A 171 13.07 14.14 -1.44
CA LEU A 171 13.36 12.84 -2.04
C LEU A 171 12.97 12.88 -3.52
N ARG A 172 13.94 12.61 -4.39
CA ARG A 172 13.73 12.55 -5.84
C ARG A 172 14.06 11.16 -6.34
N ALA A 173 13.13 10.52 -7.04
CA ALA A 173 13.33 9.20 -7.64
C ALA A 173 12.34 8.97 -8.78
N ASP A 174 12.66 8.09 -9.71
CA ASP A 174 11.65 7.51 -10.57
C ASP A 174 10.79 6.50 -9.78
N ARG A 175 9.57 6.24 -10.28
CA ARG A 175 8.61 5.36 -9.59
C ARG A 175 9.14 3.94 -9.40
N ARG A 176 9.87 3.39 -10.38
CA ARG A 176 10.41 2.03 -10.33
C ARG A 176 11.43 1.90 -9.20
N THR A 177 12.35 2.84 -9.10
CA THR A 177 13.38 2.89 -8.06
C THR A 177 12.74 3.03 -6.66
N LEU A 178 11.77 3.94 -6.52
CA LEU A 178 11.10 4.18 -5.25
C LEU A 178 10.27 2.96 -4.79
N ILE A 179 9.51 2.34 -5.70
CA ILE A 179 8.75 1.11 -5.43
C ILE A 179 9.72 -0.04 -5.10
N GLY A 180 10.80 -0.19 -5.86
CA GLY A 180 11.81 -1.22 -5.63
C GLY A 180 12.44 -1.13 -4.24
N TRP A 181 12.78 0.07 -3.79
CA TRP A 181 13.24 0.29 -2.41
C TRP A 181 12.15 -0.09 -1.40
N TRP A 182 10.94 0.39 -1.59
CA TRP A 182 9.84 0.15 -0.66
C TRP A 182 9.48 -1.34 -0.53
N ARG A 183 9.38 -2.05 -1.63
CA ARG A 183 9.09 -3.49 -1.68
C ARG A 183 10.23 -4.38 -1.16
N GLY A 184 11.44 -3.83 -0.99
CA GLY A 184 12.63 -4.59 -0.59
C GLY A 184 13.36 -5.27 -1.75
N ASP A 185 13.03 -4.93 -3.01
CA ASP A 185 13.80 -5.36 -4.19
C ASP A 185 15.17 -4.68 -4.22
N LEU A 186 15.25 -3.46 -3.70
CA LEU A 186 16.46 -2.68 -3.53
C LEU A 186 16.67 -2.34 -2.04
N THR A 187 17.91 -2.42 -1.58
CA THR A 187 18.32 -1.74 -0.34
C THR A 187 18.30 -0.22 -0.57
N PHE A 188 18.26 0.60 0.48
CA PHE A 188 18.33 2.06 0.34
C PHE A 188 19.59 2.48 -0.41
N ARG A 189 20.73 1.88 -0.12
CA ARG A 189 21.99 2.14 -0.81
C ARG A 189 21.92 1.81 -2.30
N GLN A 190 21.27 0.70 -2.67
CA GLN A 190 21.07 0.35 -4.08
C GLN A 190 20.09 1.30 -4.77
N ALA A 191 19.05 1.76 -4.07
CA ALA A 191 18.14 2.75 -4.62
C ALA A 191 18.86 4.10 -4.87
N VAL A 192 19.75 4.53 -3.96
CA VAL A 192 20.60 5.70 -4.17
C VAL A 192 21.51 5.51 -5.37
N ALA A 193 22.16 4.35 -5.50
CA ALA A 193 22.99 4.03 -6.68
C ALA A 193 22.17 3.98 -8.00
N ALA A 194 20.87 3.67 -7.91
CA ALA A 194 19.93 3.67 -9.03
C ALA A 194 19.30 5.06 -9.32
N GLY A 195 19.74 6.12 -8.63
CA GLY A 195 19.31 7.50 -8.91
C GLY A 195 18.30 8.08 -7.91
N LEU A 196 17.99 7.39 -6.79
CA LEU A 196 17.27 8.04 -5.70
C LEU A 196 18.17 9.06 -5.03
N LEU A 197 17.72 10.30 -4.98
CA LEU A 197 18.39 11.41 -4.29
C LEU A 197 17.57 11.79 -3.07
N LEU A 198 18.25 12.03 -1.95
CA LEU A 198 17.63 12.55 -0.74
C LEU A 198 18.45 13.72 -0.24
N GLU A 199 17.88 14.91 -0.33
CA GLU A 199 18.51 16.20 0.02
C GLU A 199 17.81 16.81 1.23
N GLY A 200 18.58 17.54 2.06
CA GLY A 200 18.09 18.21 3.25
C GLY A 200 19.08 18.19 4.41
N ARG A 201 18.61 18.40 5.61
CA ARG A 201 19.49 18.37 6.79
C ARG A 201 20.14 17.01 6.95
N ARG A 202 21.46 17.00 7.13
CA ARG A 202 22.28 15.79 7.21
C ARG A 202 21.76 14.77 8.24
N GLU A 203 21.27 15.24 9.39
CA GLU A 203 20.69 14.42 10.44
C GLU A 203 19.43 13.70 9.95
N TYR A 204 18.52 14.40 9.26
CA TYR A 204 17.28 13.85 8.72
C TYR A 204 17.52 12.91 7.55
N VAL A 205 18.47 13.24 6.66
CA VAL A 205 18.87 12.36 5.56
C VAL A 205 19.36 10.99 6.09
N ARG A 206 20.15 11.00 7.16
CA ARG A 206 20.63 9.76 7.80
C ARG A 206 19.52 8.97 8.48
N ALA A 207 18.61 9.66 9.15
CA ALA A 207 17.52 9.05 9.91
C ALA A 207 16.35 8.58 9.04
N PHE A 208 16.12 9.19 7.87
CA PHE A 208 14.98 8.96 7.01
C PHE A 208 14.62 7.48 6.79
N PRO A 209 15.56 6.57 6.44
CA PRO A 209 15.21 5.16 6.22
C PRO A 209 14.70 4.46 7.49
N THR A 210 14.98 5.00 8.68
CA THR A 210 14.58 4.42 9.96
C THR A 210 13.20 4.88 10.41
N TRP A 211 12.64 5.92 9.78
CA TRP A 211 11.33 6.44 10.13
C TRP A 211 10.16 5.58 9.66
N PHE A 212 10.43 4.51 8.90
CA PHE A 212 9.38 3.70 8.30
C PHE A 212 9.49 2.23 8.71
N GLU A 213 8.34 1.64 8.97
CA GLU A 213 8.21 0.20 8.82
C GLU A 213 8.18 -0.13 7.33
N ARG A 214 9.01 -1.07 6.92
CA ARG A 214 9.06 -1.50 5.51
C ARG A 214 7.76 -2.17 5.09
N TYR A 215 7.53 -2.23 3.79
CA TYR A 215 6.44 -3.03 3.23
C TYR A 215 6.39 -4.44 3.85
N LEU A 216 5.19 -4.92 4.16
CA LEU A 216 4.97 -6.16 4.92
C LEU A 216 5.77 -7.36 4.39
N LEU A 217 5.95 -7.44 3.07
CA LEU A 217 6.63 -8.55 2.40
C LEU A 217 8.06 -8.19 1.94
N ALA A 218 8.62 -7.07 2.38
CA ALA A 218 9.94 -6.60 1.96
C ALA A 218 11.09 -7.59 2.29
N ALA A 219 10.91 -8.43 3.30
CA ALA A 219 11.88 -9.47 3.66
C ALA A 219 11.75 -10.76 2.81
N VAL A 220 10.67 -10.92 2.07
CA VAL A 220 10.43 -12.11 1.26
C VAL A 220 11.31 -12.09 0.01
N ARG A 221 12.18 -13.07 -0.14
CA ARG A 221 13.09 -13.19 -1.28
C ARG A 221 12.43 -13.97 -2.43
N PRO A 222 12.80 -13.69 -3.70
CA PRO A 222 12.41 -14.52 -4.84
C PRO A 222 12.86 -15.94 -4.65
N ALA A 223 12.11 -16.90 -5.19
CA ALA A 223 12.57 -18.27 -5.31
C ALA A 223 13.80 -18.32 -6.23
N ALA A 224 14.80 -19.11 -5.86
CA ALA A 224 16.08 -19.18 -6.58
C ALA A 224 16.00 -19.85 -7.97
N ALA A 225 14.86 -20.43 -8.34
CA ALA A 225 14.70 -21.19 -9.57
C ALA A 225 13.40 -20.82 -10.29
N ALA A 226 13.55 -20.44 -11.51
CA ALA A 226 12.61 -20.20 -12.60
C ALA A 226 12.37 -18.72 -12.90
N PRO A 227 12.41 -18.32 -14.20
CA PRO A 227 11.90 -17.04 -14.62
C PRO A 227 10.42 -16.95 -14.21
N ALA A 228 10.09 -15.95 -13.42
CA ALA A 228 8.72 -15.77 -12.97
C ALA A 228 7.79 -15.68 -14.19
N PRO A 229 6.68 -16.44 -14.22
CA PRO A 229 5.74 -16.36 -15.33
C PRO A 229 5.23 -14.92 -15.42
N ARG A 230 5.36 -14.30 -16.59
CA ARG A 230 4.67 -13.05 -16.88
C ARG A 230 3.18 -13.38 -16.92
N LEU A 231 2.41 -12.82 -16.03
CA LEU A 231 0.94 -12.91 -16.15
C LEU A 231 0.58 -12.25 -17.48
N ALA A 232 0.23 -13.08 -18.46
CA ALA A 232 -0.27 -12.58 -19.73
C ALA A 232 -1.44 -11.62 -19.43
N ARG A 233 -1.38 -10.43 -19.99
CA ARG A 233 -2.49 -9.47 -19.90
C ARG A 233 -3.70 -10.14 -20.57
N MET A 234 -4.62 -10.64 -19.77
CA MET A 234 -5.96 -10.91 -20.27
C MET A 234 -6.60 -9.54 -20.50
N SER A 235 -6.46 -9.05 -21.73
CA SER A 235 -7.24 -7.95 -22.27
C SER A 235 -8.70 -8.42 -22.36
N ARG A 236 -9.54 -7.90 -21.46
CA ARG A 236 -10.98 -7.75 -21.66
C ARG A 236 -11.44 -6.46 -21.01
#